data_609dcc421a1676549b4e651813f11b3b
#
_entry.id   609dcc421a1676549b4e651813f11b3b
#
_cell.length_a   1.000
_cell.length_b   1.000
_cell.length_c   1.000
_cell.angle_alpha   90.00
_cell.angle_beta   90.00
_cell.angle_gamma   90.00
#
_symmetry.space_group_name_H-M   'P 1'
#
loop_
_entity.id
_entity.type
_entity.pdbx_description
1 polymer ?
#
loop_
_entity_poly.entity_id
_entity_poly.type
_entity_poly.pdbx_seq_one_letter_code
_entity_poly.pdbx_strand_id
1 'polypeptide(L)'
;MNKLFRKVLIRMVDEGMKLHFPEFKLDKFEKNQLRNPADREFLWRPVDGCHIYISVLMHHSGWDSFYNEISWSRLGRYPQPVPKIYSRKNIDEVEANIPVGDLCGKRWSWDIKRENLPPPVTLIDEYDDYRGLTDTEAEQIMRPLVDEMFRTLDLCGREFIEELAEHMRVETASRTAP
;
A
#
# COMPACT_ATOMS: atom_id res chain seq x y z
N MET A 1 14.70 2.89 1.31
CA MET A 1 14.42 2.68 2.76
C MET A 1 15.46 1.75 3.35
N ASN A 2 15.98 2.09 4.52
CA ASN A 2 16.92 1.28 5.29
C ASN A 2 16.37 -0.12 5.60
N LYS A 3 17.26 -1.15 5.65
CA LYS A 3 16.87 -2.55 5.87
C LYS A 3 16.11 -2.80 7.17
N LEU A 4 16.50 -2.11 8.26
CA LEU A 4 15.86 -2.26 9.56
C LEU A 4 14.42 -1.73 9.52
N PHE A 5 14.22 -0.49 9.06
CA PHE A 5 12.88 0.09 8.92
C PHE A 5 12.01 -0.70 7.95
N ARG A 6 12.59 -1.18 6.84
CA ARG A 6 11.87 -2.06 5.91
C ARG A 6 11.36 -3.34 6.57
N LYS A 7 12.22 -4.03 7.35
CA LYS A 7 11.85 -5.24 8.10
C LYS A 7 10.69 -4.97 9.06
N VAL A 8 10.79 -3.88 9.81
CA VAL A 8 9.78 -3.46 10.77
C VAL A 8 8.47 -3.09 10.07
N LEU A 9 8.55 -2.26 9.02
CA LEU A 9 7.39 -1.86 8.22
C LEU A 9 6.64 -3.07 7.66
N ILE A 10 7.34 -4.03 7.04
CA ILE A 10 6.75 -5.24 6.49
C ILE A 10 5.94 -5.99 7.56
N ARG A 11 6.53 -6.21 8.74
CA ARG A 11 5.84 -6.89 9.84
C ARG A 11 4.58 -6.15 10.27
N MET A 12 4.70 -4.84 10.51
CA MET A 12 3.58 -4.02 10.98
C MET A 12 2.46 -3.93 9.94
N VAL A 13 2.81 -3.83 8.66
CA VAL A 13 1.83 -3.82 7.57
C VAL A 13 1.12 -5.17 7.46
N ASP A 14 1.86 -6.30 7.53
CA ASP A 14 1.26 -7.63 7.46
C ASP A 14 0.29 -7.89 8.63
N GLU A 15 0.61 -7.40 9.83
CA GLU A 15 -0.25 -7.48 11.02
C GLU A 15 -1.47 -6.56 10.89
N GLY A 16 -1.26 -5.31 10.48
CA GLY A 16 -2.31 -4.32 10.32
C GLY A 16 -3.32 -4.71 9.23
N MET A 17 -2.87 -5.23 8.09
CA MET A 17 -3.77 -5.70 7.03
C MET A 17 -4.67 -6.84 7.50
N LYS A 18 -4.16 -7.78 8.30
CA LYS A 18 -5.00 -8.85 8.87
C LYS A 18 -6.07 -8.32 9.82
N LEU A 19 -5.79 -7.23 10.52
CA LEU A 19 -6.69 -6.62 11.48
C LEU A 19 -7.75 -5.73 10.81
N HIS A 20 -7.30 -4.84 9.91
CA HIS A 20 -8.14 -3.80 9.32
C HIS A 20 -8.84 -4.24 8.01
N PHE A 21 -8.20 -5.12 7.22
CA PHE A 21 -8.65 -5.57 5.90
C PHE A 21 -8.51 -7.08 5.74
N PRO A 22 -9.22 -7.90 6.57
CA PRO A 22 -9.04 -9.35 6.61
C PRO A 22 -9.45 -10.07 5.31
N GLU A 23 -10.24 -9.45 4.45
CA GLU A 23 -10.61 -9.93 3.11
C GLU A 23 -9.43 -9.91 2.13
N PHE A 24 -8.46 -9.01 2.33
CA PHE A 24 -7.26 -8.92 1.52
C PHE A 24 -6.22 -9.95 1.96
N LYS A 25 -5.63 -10.65 1.02
CA LYS A 25 -4.55 -11.61 1.26
C LYS A 25 -3.28 -11.14 0.59
N LEU A 26 -2.14 -11.38 1.27
CA LEU A 26 -0.83 -11.09 0.69
C LEU A 26 -0.70 -11.79 -0.66
N ASP A 27 -0.48 -10.99 -1.70
CA ASP A 27 -0.22 -11.51 -3.04
C ASP A 27 1.23 -12.04 -3.11
N LYS A 28 1.37 -13.31 -3.47
CA LYS A 28 2.68 -13.95 -3.67
C LYS A 28 3.05 -13.79 -5.13
N PHE A 29 3.97 -12.88 -5.38
CA PHE A 29 4.46 -12.61 -6.73
C PHE A 29 4.95 -13.87 -7.46
N GLU A 30 4.57 -13.99 -8.72
CA GLU A 30 5.30 -14.83 -9.65
C GLU A 30 6.65 -14.17 -9.97
N LYS A 31 7.73 -14.97 -10.01
CA LYS A 31 9.12 -14.51 -10.17
C LYS A 31 9.41 -13.61 -11.40
N ASN A 32 8.46 -13.50 -12.32
CA ASN A 32 8.61 -12.79 -13.59
C ASN A 32 7.93 -11.41 -13.61
N GLN A 33 7.37 -10.95 -12.51
CA GLN A 33 6.75 -9.63 -12.46
C GLN A 33 7.79 -8.59 -12.08
N LEU A 34 7.86 -7.50 -12.85
CA LEU A 34 8.72 -6.32 -12.60
C LEU A 34 8.19 -5.53 -11.38
N ARG A 35 8.25 -6.13 -10.22
CA ARG A 35 7.83 -5.53 -8.95
C ARG A 35 9.02 -5.47 -8.01
N ASN A 36 9.06 -4.46 -7.18
CA ASN A 36 10.05 -4.39 -6.13
C ASN A 36 9.72 -5.42 -5.04
N PRO A 37 10.65 -6.34 -4.73
CA PRO A 37 10.42 -7.33 -3.66
C PRO A 37 10.24 -6.73 -2.27
N ALA A 38 10.48 -5.42 -2.11
CA ALA A 38 10.25 -4.70 -0.87
C ALA A 38 8.79 -4.25 -0.70
N ASP A 39 8.06 -4.10 -1.79
CA ASP A 39 6.67 -3.67 -1.75
C ASP A 39 5.77 -4.77 -1.17
N ARG A 40 4.70 -4.36 -0.51
CA ARG A 40 3.69 -5.26 0.04
C ARG A 40 2.38 -5.03 -0.67
N GLU A 41 1.88 -6.04 -1.34
CA GLU A 41 0.65 -5.99 -2.09
C GLU A 41 -0.33 -7.05 -1.56
N PHE A 42 -1.55 -6.61 -1.33
CA PHE A 42 -2.62 -7.44 -0.79
C PHE A 42 -3.78 -7.45 -1.77
N LEU A 43 -4.22 -8.62 -2.15
CA LEU A 43 -5.24 -8.87 -3.15
C LEU A 43 -6.56 -9.29 -2.50
N TRP A 44 -7.65 -8.67 -2.94
CA TRP A 44 -9.02 -9.12 -2.75
C TRP A 44 -9.69 -9.36 -4.11
N ARG A 45 -10.48 -10.41 -4.20
CA ARG A 45 -11.29 -10.74 -5.38
C ARG A 45 -12.77 -10.62 -5.00
N PRO A 46 -13.41 -9.45 -5.19
CA PRO A 46 -14.81 -9.25 -4.83
C PRO A 46 -15.77 -10.07 -5.70
N VAL A 47 -15.36 -10.41 -6.92
CA VAL A 47 -16.07 -11.23 -7.90
C VAL A 47 -15.06 -11.85 -8.88
N ASP A 48 -15.43 -12.95 -9.53
CA ASP A 48 -14.55 -13.63 -10.50
C ASP A 48 -14.09 -12.69 -11.62
N GLY A 49 -12.81 -12.75 -11.93
CA GLY A 49 -12.18 -11.91 -12.94
C GLY A 49 -11.88 -10.47 -12.51
N CYS A 50 -12.26 -10.07 -11.30
CA CYS A 50 -11.98 -8.73 -10.78
C CYS A 50 -11.04 -8.78 -9.58
N HIS A 51 -10.02 -7.95 -9.62
CA HIS A 51 -8.99 -7.85 -8.60
C HIS A 51 -8.93 -6.43 -8.04
N ILE A 52 -8.88 -6.31 -6.72
CA ILE A 52 -8.57 -5.06 -6.02
C ILE A 52 -7.33 -5.30 -5.17
N TYR A 53 -6.38 -4.38 -5.25
CA TYR A 53 -5.12 -4.42 -4.50
C TYR A 53 -5.02 -3.24 -3.57
N ILE A 54 -4.50 -3.50 -2.37
CA ILE A 54 -3.91 -2.47 -1.50
C ILE A 54 -2.41 -2.71 -1.55
N SER A 55 -1.67 -1.70 -2.00
CA SER A 55 -0.21 -1.76 -2.10
C SER A 55 0.42 -0.78 -1.11
N VAL A 56 1.41 -1.25 -0.35
CA VAL A 56 2.30 -0.41 0.45
C VAL A 56 3.66 -0.43 -0.23
N LEU A 57 4.01 0.71 -0.80
CA LEU A 57 5.15 0.89 -1.68
C LEU A 57 6.24 1.68 -0.97
N MET A 58 7.48 1.21 -1.08
CA MET A 58 8.63 1.86 -0.47
C MET A 58 9.37 2.72 -1.48
N HIS A 59 9.74 3.93 -1.09
CA HIS A 59 10.51 4.80 -1.96
C HIS A 59 11.90 4.22 -2.27
N HIS A 60 12.29 4.23 -3.57
CA HIS A 60 13.55 3.66 -4.06
C HIS A 60 14.73 4.60 -4.00
N SER A 61 14.50 5.91 -3.87
CA SER A 61 15.50 6.97 -4.06
C SER A 61 16.21 7.41 -2.79
N GLY A 62 16.59 6.46 -1.90
CA GLY A 62 17.33 6.80 -0.68
C GLY A 62 16.52 7.48 0.44
N TRP A 63 15.23 7.70 0.22
CA TRP A 63 14.34 8.30 1.20
C TRP A 63 13.71 7.22 2.06
N ASP A 64 13.81 7.35 3.38
CA ASP A 64 13.14 6.46 4.32
C ASP A 64 11.66 6.83 4.42
N SER A 65 10.93 6.56 3.33
CA SER A 65 9.51 6.85 3.21
C SER A 65 8.75 5.72 2.52
N PHE A 66 7.46 5.67 2.77
CA PHE A 66 6.53 4.74 2.13
C PHE A 66 5.20 5.44 1.84
N TYR A 67 4.43 4.86 0.96
CA TYR A 67 3.08 5.32 0.61
C TYR A 67 2.17 4.14 0.32
N ASN A 68 0.87 4.37 0.27
CA ASN A 68 -0.09 3.35 -0.10
C ASN A 68 -0.97 3.81 -1.26
N GLU A 69 -1.37 2.84 -2.07
CA GLU A 69 -2.31 3.04 -3.16
C GLU A 69 -3.30 1.89 -3.26
N ILE A 70 -4.46 2.18 -3.82
CA ILE A 70 -5.45 1.19 -4.23
C ILE A 70 -5.35 1.07 -5.74
N SER A 71 -5.22 -0.16 -6.23
CA SER A 71 -5.25 -0.45 -7.65
C SER A 71 -6.24 -1.56 -7.96
N TRP A 72 -6.75 -1.59 -9.18
CA TRP A 72 -7.74 -2.58 -9.58
C TRP A 72 -7.60 -3.01 -11.02
N SER A 73 -8.14 -4.19 -11.32
CA SER A 73 -8.23 -4.74 -12.66
C SER A 73 -9.52 -5.55 -12.81
N ARG A 74 -10.22 -5.37 -13.93
CA ARG A 74 -11.35 -6.17 -14.39
C ARG A 74 -10.93 -7.26 -15.38
N LEU A 75 -9.63 -7.56 -15.47
CA LEU A 75 -9.05 -8.54 -16.39
C LEU A 75 -8.52 -9.79 -15.68
N GLY A 76 -8.79 -9.94 -14.38
CA GLY A 76 -8.37 -11.09 -13.59
C GLY A 76 -6.86 -11.22 -13.41
N ARG A 77 -6.13 -10.11 -13.53
CA ARG A 77 -4.67 -10.05 -13.41
C ARG A 77 -4.24 -8.84 -12.61
N TYR A 78 -2.96 -8.75 -12.28
CA TYR A 78 -2.39 -7.53 -11.73
C TYR A 78 -2.47 -6.39 -12.77
N PRO A 79 -2.89 -5.18 -12.37
CA PRO A 79 -2.95 -4.05 -13.30
C PRO A 79 -1.59 -3.79 -13.93
N GLN A 80 -1.58 -3.65 -15.24
CA GLN A 80 -0.40 -3.19 -15.96
C GLN A 80 -0.13 -1.71 -15.58
N PRO A 81 1.07 -1.14 -15.85
CA PRO A 81 1.35 0.25 -15.56
C PRO A 81 0.24 1.15 -16.15
N VAL A 82 -0.68 1.55 -15.30
CA VAL A 82 -1.82 2.37 -15.67
C VAL A 82 -1.55 3.82 -15.32
N PRO A 83 -2.11 4.78 -16.04
CA PRO A 83 -2.07 6.17 -15.65
C PRO A 83 -2.64 6.31 -14.25
N LYS A 84 -1.95 7.04 -13.38
CA LYS A 84 -2.50 7.37 -12.06
C LYS A 84 -3.81 8.12 -12.22
N ILE A 85 -4.85 7.61 -11.57
CA ILE A 85 -6.13 8.29 -11.50
C ILE A 85 -6.18 9.04 -10.19
N TYR A 86 -6.44 10.33 -10.28
CA TYR A 86 -6.51 11.22 -9.12
C TYR A 86 -7.96 11.57 -8.73
N SER A 87 -8.94 10.80 -9.21
CA SER A 87 -10.35 11.10 -8.97
C SER A 87 -11.18 9.84 -8.84
N ARG A 88 -12.10 9.83 -7.86
CA ARG A 88 -13.14 8.78 -7.71
C ARG A 88 -14.03 8.62 -8.96
N LYS A 89 -14.08 9.62 -9.85
CA LYS A 89 -14.91 9.58 -11.06
C LYS A 89 -14.49 8.52 -12.09
N ASN A 90 -13.31 7.93 -11.92
CA ASN A 90 -12.76 6.97 -12.88
C ASN A 90 -12.90 5.52 -12.39
N ILE A 91 -13.88 5.25 -11.53
CA ILE A 91 -14.17 3.90 -11.02
C ILE A 91 -14.52 2.91 -12.13
N ASP A 92 -14.98 3.40 -13.29
CA ASP A 92 -15.35 2.63 -14.48
C ASP A 92 -14.13 2.12 -15.28
N GLU A 93 -12.94 2.62 -15.01
CA GLU A 93 -11.74 2.19 -15.72
C GLU A 93 -11.47 0.69 -15.55
N VAL A 94 -11.08 0.04 -16.65
CA VAL A 94 -10.80 -1.41 -16.65
C VAL A 94 -9.64 -1.76 -15.72
N GLU A 95 -8.61 -0.95 -15.73
CA GLU A 95 -7.43 -1.05 -14.85
C GLU A 95 -7.00 0.34 -14.42
N ALA A 96 -6.77 0.53 -13.12
CA ALA A 96 -6.30 1.82 -12.63
C ALA A 96 -5.67 1.72 -11.23
N ASN A 97 -5.09 2.82 -10.78
CA ASN A 97 -4.60 3.00 -9.40
C ASN A 97 -4.85 4.41 -8.88
N ILE A 98 -4.99 4.56 -7.58
CA ILE A 98 -5.13 5.83 -6.89
C ILE A 98 -4.35 5.82 -5.58
N PRO A 99 -3.48 6.81 -5.32
CA PRO A 99 -2.90 7.00 -4.00
C PRO A 99 -4.01 7.26 -2.98
N VAL A 100 -3.96 6.60 -1.82
CA VAL A 100 -5.02 6.73 -0.81
C VAL A 100 -5.14 8.16 -0.29
N GLY A 101 -4.02 8.89 -0.21
CA GLY A 101 -4.02 10.31 0.17
C GLY A 101 -4.85 11.19 -0.76
N ASP A 102 -4.92 10.88 -2.05
CA ASP A 102 -5.69 11.65 -3.04
C ASP A 102 -7.20 11.47 -2.86
N LEU A 103 -7.65 10.34 -2.28
CA LEU A 103 -9.06 10.10 -1.98
C LEU A 103 -9.64 11.09 -0.96
N CYS A 104 -8.82 11.62 -0.07
CA CYS A 104 -9.26 12.52 1.00
C CYS A 104 -8.47 13.83 1.07
N GLY A 105 -7.72 14.18 0.03
CA GLY A 105 -6.94 15.42 -0.02
C GLY A 105 -5.88 15.52 1.07
N LYS A 106 -5.34 14.38 1.50
CA LYS A 106 -4.33 14.28 2.54
C LYS A 106 -2.96 13.93 1.95
N ARG A 107 -1.98 13.89 2.85
CA ARG A 107 -0.63 13.43 2.54
C ARG A 107 -0.65 12.00 1.99
N TRP A 108 0.12 11.77 0.94
CA TRP A 108 0.20 10.47 0.26
C TRP A 108 1.47 9.66 0.61
N SER A 109 2.43 10.26 1.39
CA SER A 109 3.64 9.58 1.86
C SER A 109 3.89 9.80 3.35
N TRP A 110 4.50 8.82 4.00
CA TRP A 110 4.95 8.85 5.39
C TRP A 110 6.47 8.75 5.40
N ASP A 111 7.13 9.79 5.90
CA ASP A 111 8.58 9.92 5.90
C ASP A 111 9.13 9.74 7.31
N ILE A 112 10.18 8.94 7.45
CA ILE A 112 10.95 8.87 8.67
C ILE A 112 11.86 10.09 8.71
N LYS A 113 11.57 11.01 9.61
CA LYS A 113 12.36 12.23 9.75
C LYS A 113 13.59 11.96 10.60
N ARG A 114 14.74 12.48 10.15
CA ARG A 114 16.02 12.36 10.88
C ARG A 114 15.95 12.89 12.31
N GLU A 115 15.17 13.92 12.55
CA GLU A 115 14.94 14.54 13.88
C GLU A 115 14.26 13.59 14.88
N ASN A 116 13.59 12.55 14.37
CA ASN A 116 12.90 11.54 15.20
C ASN A 116 13.83 10.37 15.59
N LEU A 117 15.08 10.37 15.13
CA LEU A 117 16.03 9.32 15.43
C LEU A 117 16.70 9.58 16.78
N PRO A 118 16.85 8.55 17.63
CA PRO A 118 17.55 8.72 18.91
C PRO A 118 19.03 9.04 18.69
N PRO A 119 19.64 9.97 19.44
CA PRO A 119 21.08 10.15 19.45
C PRO A 119 21.74 8.92 20.14
N PRO A 120 22.89 8.39 19.66
CA PRO A 120 23.78 8.93 18.62
C PRO A 120 23.69 8.14 17.29
N VAL A 121 22.59 8.17 16.59
CA VAL A 121 22.50 7.54 15.28
C VAL A 121 23.35 8.36 14.31
N THR A 122 24.57 7.89 14.06
CA THR A 122 25.47 8.50 13.09
C THR A 122 25.10 7.95 11.70
N LEU A 123 24.59 8.81 10.85
CA LEU A 123 24.41 8.49 9.43
C LEU A 123 25.82 8.51 8.81
N ILE A 124 26.33 7.32 8.48
CA ILE A 124 27.71 7.22 7.94
C ILE A 124 27.71 7.38 6.43
N ASP A 125 26.61 7.01 5.75
CA ASP A 125 26.40 7.22 4.30
C ASP A 125 24.92 7.23 3.95
N GLU A 126 24.56 7.75 2.76
CA GLU A 126 23.15 7.82 2.28
C GLU A 126 22.44 6.45 2.18
N TYR A 127 23.20 5.36 2.25
CA TYR A 127 22.74 3.99 2.11
C TYR A 127 23.02 3.11 3.34
N ASP A 128 23.58 3.66 4.42
CA ASP A 128 24.02 2.86 5.56
C ASP A 128 22.89 2.45 6.49
N ASP A 129 23.06 1.24 7.04
CA ASP A 129 22.27 0.76 8.16
C ASP A 129 22.42 1.76 9.33
N TYR A 130 21.31 2.19 9.93
CA TYR A 130 21.32 3.03 11.15
C TYR A 130 21.96 2.24 12.28
N ARG A 131 23.31 2.35 12.38
CA ARG A 131 24.10 1.57 13.34
C ARG A 131 23.69 1.92 14.76
N GLY A 132 23.39 0.88 15.53
CA GLY A 132 23.00 1.02 16.93
C GLY A 132 21.50 1.10 17.19
N LEU A 133 20.65 1.21 16.16
CA LEU A 133 19.20 1.18 16.32
C LEU A 133 18.73 -0.27 16.48
N THR A 134 17.95 -0.54 17.52
CA THR A 134 17.31 -1.84 17.75
C THR A 134 15.99 -1.97 16.98
N ASP A 135 15.52 -3.21 16.78
CA ASP A 135 14.18 -3.49 16.18
C ASP A 135 13.06 -2.76 16.98
N THR A 136 13.17 -2.70 18.30
CA THR A 136 12.18 -2.05 19.17
C THR A 136 12.15 -0.54 18.99
N GLU A 137 13.31 0.10 18.91
CA GLU A 137 13.40 1.55 18.67
C GLU A 137 12.92 1.90 17.26
N ALA A 138 13.29 1.09 16.26
CA ALA A 138 12.77 1.26 14.91
C ALA A 138 11.25 1.11 14.84
N GLU A 139 10.67 0.17 15.61
CA GLU A 139 9.22 0.01 15.71
C GLU A 139 8.55 1.22 16.39
N GLN A 140 9.13 1.76 17.45
CA GLN A 140 8.60 2.96 18.10
C GLN A 140 8.54 4.17 17.17
N ILE A 141 9.55 4.32 16.30
CA ILE A 141 9.60 5.38 15.27
C ILE A 141 8.56 5.14 14.17
N MET A 142 8.41 3.89 13.72
CA MET A 142 7.54 3.54 12.62
C MET A 142 6.06 3.50 13.01
N ARG A 143 5.74 3.14 14.25
CA ARG A 143 4.37 2.90 14.71
C ARG A 143 3.42 4.07 14.44
N PRO A 144 3.71 5.34 14.83
CA PRO A 144 2.80 6.44 14.55
C PRO A 144 2.55 6.65 13.05
N LEU A 145 3.55 6.37 12.21
CA LEU A 145 3.43 6.52 10.75
C LEU A 145 2.53 5.43 10.15
N VAL A 146 2.71 4.18 10.59
CA VAL A 146 1.90 3.05 10.14
C VAL A 146 0.47 3.16 10.65
N ASP A 147 0.28 3.57 11.91
CA ASP A 147 -1.04 3.80 12.49
C ASP A 147 -1.80 4.92 11.74
N GLU A 148 -1.10 6.00 11.35
CA GLU A 148 -1.69 7.06 10.53
C GLU A 148 -2.02 6.57 9.12
N MET A 149 -1.17 5.75 8.52
CA MET A 149 -1.43 5.13 7.23
C MET A 149 -2.71 4.29 7.27
N PHE A 150 -2.87 3.41 8.26
CA PHE A 150 -4.08 2.59 8.39
C PHE A 150 -5.30 3.44 8.69
N ARG A 151 -5.18 4.45 9.54
CA ARG A 151 -6.28 5.41 9.79
C ARG A 151 -6.73 6.10 8.52
N THR A 152 -5.79 6.52 7.68
CA THR A 152 -6.11 7.16 6.39
C THR A 152 -6.76 6.17 5.43
N LEU A 153 -6.25 4.94 5.38
CA LEU A 153 -6.83 3.88 4.56
C LEU A 153 -8.25 3.50 5.04
N ASP A 154 -8.49 3.41 6.35
CA ASP A 154 -9.82 3.16 6.91
C ASP A 154 -10.81 4.31 6.60
N LEU A 155 -10.38 5.56 6.77
CA LEU A 155 -11.27 6.73 6.59
C LEU A 155 -11.63 7.00 5.13
N CYS A 156 -10.71 6.79 4.20
CA CYS A 156 -10.86 7.23 2.82
C CYS A 156 -10.83 6.06 1.82
N GLY A 157 -10.00 5.06 2.10
CA GLY A 157 -9.82 3.91 1.23
C GLY A 157 -10.94 2.90 1.35
N ARG A 158 -11.44 2.64 2.57
CA ARG A 158 -12.48 1.61 2.80
C ARG A 158 -13.75 1.90 2.02
N GLU A 159 -14.30 3.09 2.15
CA GLU A 159 -15.50 3.50 1.41
C GLU A 159 -15.30 3.36 -0.11
N PHE A 160 -14.15 3.79 -0.61
CA PHE A 160 -13.81 3.67 -2.04
C PHE A 160 -13.68 2.21 -2.48
N ILE A 161 -13.06 1.34 -1.68
CA ILE A 161 -12.92 -0.10 -1.95
C ILE A 161 -14.29 -0.77 -2.00
N GLU A 162 -15.18 -0.45 -1.07
CA GLU A 162 -16.54 -1.00 -1.03
C GLU A 162 -17.37 -0.56 -2.24
N GLU A 163 -17.32 0.73 -2.61
CA GLU A 163 -17.94 1.29 -3.81
C GLU A 163 -17.42 0.59 -5.08
N LEU A 164 -16.10 0.46 -5.21
CA LEU A 164 -15.46 -0.21 -6.33
C LEU A 164 -15.86 -1.69 -6.43
N ALA A 165 -15.90 -2.40 -5.32
CA ALA A 165 -16.31 -3.81 -5.28
C ALA A 165 -17.77 -4.00 -5.67
N GLU A 166 -18.66 -3.12 -5.20
CA GLU A 166 -20.08 -3.16 -5.58
C GLU A 166 -20.27 -2.86 -7.06
N HIS A 167 -19.56 -1.86 -7.58
CA HIS A 167 -19.59 -1.55 -9.00
C HIS A 167 -19.16 -2.75 -9.87
N MET A 168 -18.09 -3.44 -9.47
CA MET A 168 -17.62 -4.67 -10.16
C MET A 168 -18.68 -5.79 -10.11
N ARG A 169 -19.38 -5.99 -8.99
CA ARG A 169 -20.44 -7.00 -8.86
C ARG A 169 -21.60 -6.72 -9.79
N VAL A 170 -22.09 -5.47 -9.80
CA VAL A 170 -23.20 -5.04 -10.67
C VAL A 170 -22.85 -5.21 -12.14
N GLU A 171 -21.66 -4.79 -12.54
CA GLU A 171 -21.19 -4.93 -13.92
C GLU A 171 -21.09 -6.41 -14.34
N THR A 172 -20.53 -7.27 -13.49
CA THR A 172 -20.40 -8.70 -13.79
C THR A 172 -21.77 -9.37 -13.87
N ALA A 173 -22.69 -9.03 -12.97
CA ALA A 173 -24.07 -9.55 -13.01
C ALA A 173 -24.80 -9.15 -14.29
N SER A 174 -24.60 -7.93 -14.77
CA SER A 174 -25.21 -7.43 -16.02
C SER A 174 -24.67 -8.13 -17.27
N ARG A 175 -23.43 -8.61 -17.26
CA ARG A 175 -22.82 -9.36 -18.36
C ARG A 175 -23.24 -10.83 -18.42
N THR A 176 -23.69 -11.39 -17.29
CA THR A 176 -24.11 -12.80 -17.16
C THR A 176 -25.62 -12.99 -17.25
N ALA A 177 -26.40 -11.90 -17.29
CA ALA A 177 -27.83 -11.95 -17.52
C ALA A 177 -28.11 -12.39 -18.97
N PRO A 178 -29.01 -13.40 -19.20
CA PRO A 178 -29.31 -13.96 -20.50
C PRO A 178 -30.06 -13.00 -21.43
#